data_d4571e02451e8ce19c58a0e14835729d
#
_entry.id   d4571e02451e8ce19c58a0e14835729d
#
_cell.length_a   1.000
_cell.length_b   1.000
_cell.length_c   1.000
_cell.angle_alpha   90.00
_cell.angle_beta   90.00
_cell.angle_gamma   90.00
#
_symmetry.space_group_name_H-M   'P 1'
#
loop_
_entity.id
_entity.type
_entity.pdbx_description
1 polymer ?
#
loop_
_entity_poly.entity_id
_entity_poly.type
_entity_poly.pdbx_seq_one_letter_code
_entity_poly.pdbx_strand_id
1 'polypeptide(L)'
;MGRAMRDDLRKVIPHAIPEIGAIMAKTLTGAEHHTAAAEHHEQAASHHRLASKHYADKDFAHAAHEALIAHGRAQQAVRHGNEATKYHIEQHDKDATH
;
A
#
# COMPACT_ATOMS: atom_id res chain seq x y z
N MET A 1 37.66 2.48 -18.22
CA MET A 1 37.52 2.32 -16.78
C MET A 1 36.15 2.82 -16.26
N GLY A 2 35.65 3.93 -16.80
CA GLY A 2 34.32 4.39 -16.41
C GLY A 2 33.18 3.46 -16.79
N ARG A 3 33.35 2.63 -17.81
CA ARG A 3 32.34 1.67 -18.25
C ARG A 3 32.12 0.56 -17.24
N ALA A 4 33.18 0.06 -16.60
CA ALA A 4 33.06 -0.99 -15.62
C ALA A 4 32.24 -0.57 -14.40
N MET A 5 32.44 0.65 -13.93
CA MET A 5 31.69 1.20 -12.82
C MET A 5 30.22 1.39 -13.16
N ARG A 6 29.91 1.81 -14.38
CA ARG A 6 28.53 1.97 -14.83
C ARG A 6 27.81 0.64 -14.91
N ASP A 7 28.49 -0.38 -15.42
CA ASP A 7 27.92 -1.70 -15.53
C ASP A 7 27.63 -2.30 -14.17
N ASP A 8 28.53 -2.09 -13.20
CA ASP A 8 28.32 -2.57 -11.84
C ASP A 8 27.12 -1.89 -11.18
N LEU A 9 26.97 -0.58 -11.39
CA LEU A 9 25.81 0.15 -10.86
C LEU A 9 24.51 -0.33 -11.47
N ARG A 10 24.49 -0.64 -12.77
CA ARG A 10 23.32 -1.17 -13.44
C ARG A 10 22.92 -2.53 -12.91
N LYS A 11 23.90 -3.38 -12.61
CA LYS A 11 23.65 -4.72 -12.10
C LYS A 11 23.08 -4.68 -10.68
N VAL A 12 23.60 -3.81 -9.82
CA VAL A 12 23.22 -3.78 -8.41
C VAL A 12 21.86 -3.12 -8.21
N ILE A 13 21.67 -1.92 -8.77
CA ILE A 13 20.45 -1.16 -8.53
C ILE A 13 19.21 -1.78 -9.17
N PRO A 14 19.21 -2.18 -10.47
CA PRO A 14 18.00 -2.75 -11.07
C PRO A 14 17.59 -4.11 -10.52
N HIS A 15 18.55 -4.91 -10.06
CA HIS A 15 18.24 -6.25 -9.56
C HIS A 15 17.74 -6.25 -8.13
N ALA A 16 18.31 -5.41 -7.26
CA ALA A 16 17.99 -5.43 -5.85
C ALA A 16 16.57 -4.92 -5.57
N ILE A 17 16.19 -3.77 -6.14
CA ILE A 17 14.93 -3.11 -5.83
C ILE A 17 13.70 -3.86 -6.36
N PRO A 18 13.63 -4.25 -7.65
CA PRO A 18 12.46 -4.97 -8.16
C PRO A 18 12.26 -6.33 -7.53
N GLU A 19 13.34 -7.06 -7.28
CA GLU A 19 13.26 -8.40 -6.70
C GLU A 19 12.76 -8.38 -5.27
N ILE A 20 13.25 -7.46 -4.46
CA ILE A 20 12.82 -7.32 -3.07
C ILE A 20 11.34 -6.97 -3.02
N GLY A 21 10.90 -5.99 -3.82
CA GLY A 21 9.50 -5.60 -3.87
C GLY A 21 8.59 -6.74 -4.31
N ALA A 22 9.00 -7.50 -5.32
CA ALA A 22 8.22 -8.64 -5.82
C ALA A 22 8.14 -9.76 -4.78
N ILE A 23 9.24 -10.06 -4.10
CA ILE A 23 9.27 -11.09 -3.06
C ILE A 23 8.38 -10.70 -1.90
N MET A 24 8.46 -9.47 -1.42
CA MET A 24 7.63 -8.99 -0.32
C MET A 24 6.15 -9.01 -0.67
N ALA A 25 5.78 -8.63 -1.90
CA ALA A 25 4.40 -8.68 -2.35
C ALA A 25 3.86 -10.11 -2.39
N LYS A 26 4.70 -11.09 -2.76
CA LYS A 26 4.30 -12.48 -2.85
C LYS A 26 4.22 -13.17 -1.50
N THR A 27 4.96 -12.69 -0.49
CA THR A 27 5.02 -13.33 0.81
C THR A 27 3.96 -12.85 1.79
N LEU A 28 3.21 -11.79 1.45
CA LEU A 28 2.16 -11.30 2.35
C LEU A 28 1.00 -12.28 2.41
N THR A 29 0.63 -12.65 3.62
CA THR A 29 -0.52 -13.52 3.90
C THR A 29 -1.80 -12.71 3.96
N GLY A 30 -2.95 -13.41 4.05
CA GLY A 30 -4.23 -12.75 4.26
C GLY A 30 -4.25 -11.91 5.54
N ALA A 31 -3.65 -12.44 6.63
CA ALA A 31 -3.56 -11.69 7.89
C ALA A 31 -2.74 -10.40 7.73
N GLU A 32 -1.61 -10.48 7.03
CA GLU A 32 -0.75 -9.33 6.82
C GLU A 32 -1.40 -8.27 5.93
N HIS A 33 -2.15 -8.69 4.91
CA HIS A 33 -2.93 -7.77 4.08
C HIS A 33 -4.02 -7.06 4.89
N HIS A 34 -4.70 -7.78 5.78
CA HIS A 34 -5.70 -7.16 6.66
C HIS A 34 -5.06 -6.17 7.63
N THR A 35 -3.89 -6.49 8.18
CA THR A 35 -3.15 -5.58 9.05
C THR A 35 -2.76 -4.30 8.30
N ALA A 36 -2.24 -4.45 7.09
CA ALA A 36 -1.89 -3.31 6.26
C ALA A 36 -3.12 -2.46 5.90
N ALA A 37 -4.24 -3.12 5.58
CA ALA A 37 -5.49 -2.42 5.31
C ALA A 37 -5.96 -1.62 6.52
N ALA A 38 -5.89 -2.20 7.71
CA ALA A 38 -6.27 -1.50 8.94
C ALA A 38 -5.42 -0.26 9.16
N GLU A 39 -4.10 -0.36 8.97
CA GLU A 39 -3.20 0.78 9.10
C GLU A 39 -3.53 1.89 8.12
N HIS A 40 -3.81 1.56 6.86
CA HIS A 40 -4.19 2.56 5.87
C HIS A 40 -5.54 3.18 6.18
N HIS A 41 -6.50 2.41 6.68
CA HIS A 41 -7.81 2.94 7.10
C HIS A 41 -7.65 3.89 8.29
N GLU A 42 -6.78 3.58 9.24
CA GLU A 42 -6.50 4.45 10.39
C GLU A 42 -5.87 5.76 9.94
N GLN A 43 -4.94 5.71 9.00
CA GLN A 43 -4.33 6.89 8.41
C GLN A 43 -5.37 7.73 7.66
N ALA A 44 -6.24 7.07 6.90
CA ALA A 44 -7.32 7.76 6.20
C ALA A 44 -8.25 8.47 7.19
N ALA A 45 -8.64 7.80 8.26
CA ALA A 45 -9.49 8.38 9.29
C ALA A 45 -8.83 9.62 9.93
N SER A 46 -7.53 9.54 10.21
CA SER A 46 -6.78 10.65 10.78
C SER A 46 -6.79 11.87 9.86
N HIS A 47 -6.52 11.66 8.57
CA HIS A 47 -6.53 12.76 7.60
C HIS A 47 -7.92 13.32 7.37
N HIS A 48 -8.96 12.48 7.43
CA HIS A 48 -10.35 12.95 7.37
C HIS A 48 -10.69 13.87 8.55
N ARG A 49 -10.22 13.53 9.75
CA ARG A 49 -10.42 14.37 10.92
C ARG A 49 -9.73 15.72 10.78
N LEU A 50 -8.50 15.72 10.22
CA LEU A 50 -7.79 16.97 9.93
C LEU A 50 -8.53 17.79 8.88
N ALA A 51 -9.04 17.15 7.83
CA ALA A 51 -9.83 17.84 6.82
C ALA A 51 -11.05 18.50 7.45
N SER A 52 -11.77 17.78 8.32
CA SER A 52 -12.93 18.30 9.03
C SER A 52 -12.58 19.55 9.85
N LYS A 53 -11.47 19.49 10.56
CA LYS A 53 -10.99 20.63 11.37
C LYS A 53 -10.66 21.83 10.49
N HIS A 54 -9.95 21.62 9.39
CA HIS A 54 -9.62 22.71 8.47
C HIS A 54 -10.85 23.31 7.81
N TYR A 55 -11.86 22.49 7.45
CA TYR A 55 -13.13 23.00 6.95
C TYR A 55 -13.85 23.84 7.98
N ALA A 56 -13.86 23.40 9.24
CA ALA A 56 -14.47 24.17 10.33
C ALA A 56 -13.80 25.54 10.51
N ASP A 57 -12.49 25.59 10.33
CA ASP A 57 -11.70 26.83 10.42
C ASP A 57 -11.72 27.63 9.11
N LYS A 58 -12.46 27.19 8.11
CA LYS A 58 -12.54 27.80 6.78
C LYS A 58 -11.22 27.83 6.03
N ASP A 59 -10.30 26.95 6.38
CA ASP A 59 -9.03 26.77 5.69
C ASP A 59 -9.21 25.71 4.60
N PHE A 60 -9.83 26.12 3.51
CA PHE A 60 -10.27 25.19 2.46
C PHE A 60 -9.11 24.56 1.69
N ALA A 61 -8.00 25.28 1.54
CA ALA A 61 -6.84 24.74 0.84
C ALA A 61 -6.23 23.56 1.60
N HIS A 62 -6.01 23.69 2.91
CA HIS A 62 -5.50 22.61 3.73
C HIS A 62 -6.53 21.50 3.87
N ALA A 63 -7.80 21.82 3.99
CA ALA A 63 -8.88 20.84 4.07
C ALA A 63 -8.89 19.93 2.82
N ALA A 64 -8.81 20.53 1.63
CA ALA A 64 -8.80 19.80 0.37
C ALA A 64 -7.57 18.90 0.27
N HIS A 65 -6.40 19.37 0.70
CA HIS A 65 -5.17 18.59 0.69
C HIS A 65 -5.29 17.36 1.60
N GLU A 66 -5.78 17.55 2.82
CA GLU A 66 -5.98 16.44 3.76
C GLU A 66 -7.03 15.44 3.26
N ALA A 67 -8.09 15.94 2.64
CA ALA A 67 -9.11 15.06 2.05
C ALA A 67 -8.53 14.20 0.92
N LEU A 68 -7.66 14.78 0.10
CA LEU A 68 -6.99 14.05 -0.98
C LEU A 68 -6.10 12.93 -0.43
N ILE A 69 -5.32 13.23 0.61
CA ILE A 69 -4.47 12.23 1.26
C ILE A 69 -5.33 11.13 1.88
N ALA A 70 -6.40 11.49 2.58
CA ALA A 70 -7.32 10.53 3.18
C ALA A 70 -7.89 9.57 2.13
N HIS A 71 -8.31 10.10 0.98
CA HIS A 71 -8.83 9.31 -0.11
C HIS A 71 -7.78 8.33 -0.66
N GLY A 72 -6.54 8.81 -0.85
CA GLY A 72 -5.44 7.96 -1.31
C GLY A 72 -5.14 6.83 -0.34
N ARG A 73 -5.13 7.11 0.96
CA ARG A 73 -4.93 6.07 1.98
C ARG A 73 -6.07 5.05 1.98
N ALA A 74 -7.30 5.51 1.83
CA ALA A 74 -8.45 4.61 1.73
C ALA A 74 -8.34 3.68 0.52
N GLN A 75 -7.86 4.18 -0.61
CA GLN A 75 -7.63 3.37 -1.80
C GLN A 75 -6.58 2.29 -1.55
N GLN A 76 -5.51 2.61 -0.83
CA GLN A 76 -4.49 1.64 -0.46
C GLN A 76 -5.08 0.54 0.43
N ALA A 77 -5.95 0.91 1.38
CA ALA A 77 -6.64 -0.05 2.23
C ALA A 77 -7.51 -1.01 1.40
N VAL A 78 -8.22 -0.48 0.42
CA VAL A 78 -9.05 -1.31 -0.47
C VAL A 78 -8.20 -2.30 -1.27
N ARG A 79 -7.03 -1.88 -1.75
CA ARG A 79 -6.12 -2.78 -2.47
C ARG A 79 -5.68 -3.94 -1.61
N HIS A 80 -5.32 -3.68 -0.35
CA HIS A 80 -4.94 -4.75 0.57
C HIS A 80 -6.14 -5.64 0.90
N GLY A 81 -7.32 -5.08 1.05
CA GLY A 81 -8.54 -5.86 1.22
C GLY A 81 -8.80 -6.78 0.05
N ASN A 82 -8.59 -6.30 -1.18
CA ASN A 82 -8.74 -7.11 -2.38
C ASN A 82 -7.73 -8.26 -2.42
N GLU A 83 -6.48 -8.02 -2.02
CA GLU A 83 -5.48 -9.08 -1.96
C GLU A 83 -5.80 -10.12 -0.89
N ALA A 84 -6.33 -9.69 0.26
CA ALA A 84 -6.78 -10.61 1.29
C ALA A 84 -7.92 -11.49 0.78
N THR A 85 -8.84 -10.92 0.02
CA THR A 85 -9.95 -11.65 -0.59
C THR A 85 -9.46 -12.71 -1.58
N LYS A 86 -8.50 -12.36 -2.41
CA LYS A 86 -7.88 -13.32 -3.33
C LYS A 86 -7.26 -14.48 -2.57
N TYR A 87 -6.52 -14.17 -1.52
CA TYR A 87 -5.91 -15.19 -0.68
C TYR A 87 -6.97 -16.12 -0.09
N HIS A 88 -8.06 -15.58 0.41
CA HIS A 88 -9.14 -16.36 0.97
C HIS A 88 -9.76 -17.30 -0.07
N ILE A 89 -10.02 -16.80 -1.27
CA ILE A 89 -10.59 -17.61 -2.35
C ILE A 89 -9.63 -18.74 -2.73
N GLU A 90 -8.34 -18.46 -2.85
CA GLU A 90 -7.34 -19.47 -3.16
C GLU A 90 -7.30 -20.57 -2.12
N GLN A 91 -7.35 -20.23 -0.83
CA GLN A 91 -7.36 -21.21 0.24
C GLN A 91 -8.65 -22.02 0.24
N HIS A 92 -9.78 -21.38 0.01
CA HIS A 92 -11.08 -22.06 -0.08
C HIS A 92 -11.06 -23.08 -1.22
N ASP A 93 -10.55 -22.71 -2.39
CA ASP A 93 -10.49 -23.60 -3.54
C ASP A 93 -9.59 -24.80 -3.28
N LYS A 94 -8.46 -24.60 -2.62
CA LYS A 94 -7.59 -25.70 -2.22
C LYS A 94 -8.28 -26.67 -1.27
N ASP A 95 -9.00 -26.15 -0.31
CA ASP A 95 -9.75 -27.00 0.65
C ASP A 95 -10.88 -27.76 -0.05
N ALA A 96 -11.53 -27.16 -1.03
CA ALA A 96 -12.60 -27.78 -1.79
C ALA A 96 -12.12 -28.94 -2.66
N THR A 97 -10.85 -28.96 -3.07
CA THR A 97 -10.28 -30.03 -3.91
C THR A 97 -9.83 -31.24 -3.11
N HIS A 98 -9.85 -31.17 -1.80
CA HIS A 98 -9.55 -32.29 -0.92
C HIS A 98 -10.84 -33.00 -0.52
#